data_b01f99628723dce81f0727f5885f8726
#
_entry.id   b01f99628723dce81f0727f5885f8726
#
_cell.length_a   1.000
_cell.length_b   1.000
_cell.length_c   1.000
_cell.angle_alpha   90.00
_cell.angle_beta   90.00
_cell.angle_gamma   90.00
#
_symmetry.space_group_name_H-M   'P 1'
#
loop_
_entity.id
_entity.type
_entity.pdbx_description
1 polymer ?
#
loop_
_entity_poly.entity_id
_entity_poly.type
_entity_poly.pdbx_seq_one_letter_code
_entity_poly.pdbx_strand_id
1 'polypeptide(L)'
;MPIRLSSSDAPRYARLRLRMLLDAPWAFGASPENDKGLDIAHLEKALADDAYAIFAMELPPLAGVASRGEHEKPELIAVAGIVRQTSPKYHHRASIWGVFVEPAHRGQGFGRAVVAAAIDLARSWPGVDYVDLGASERADAARRLYESLGFVAWGREPEATEIDGRRYDETHMTLRLAGPCRDGTHPSHSVI
;
A
#
# COMPACT_ATOMS: atom_id res chain seq x y z
N MET A 1 -8.61 -1.27 -14.94
CA MET A 1 -7.25 -1.73 -14.58
C MET A 1 -6.60 -0.71 -13.64
N PRO A 2 -5.76 -1.11 -12.68
CA PRO A 2 -5.00 -0.16 -11.87
C PRO A 2 -4.05 0.65 -12.75
N ILE A 3 -3.90 1.93 -12.41
CA ILE A 3 -2.90 2.84 -12.99
C ILE A 3 -1.79 3.09 -11.96
N ARG A 4 -0.54 3.24 -12.41
CA ARG A 4 0.54 3.76 -11.56
C ARG A 4 0.44 5.28 -11.57
N LEU A 5 0.38 5.90 -10.40
CA LEU A 5 0.34 7.36 -10.28
C LEU A 5 1.69 7.97 -10.67
N SER A 6 1.64 9.13 -11.26
CA SER A 6 2.78 9.99 -11.60
C SER A 6 2.80 11.23 -10.72
N SER A 7 3.87 12.03 -10.75
CA SER A 7 3.96 13.29 -10.01
C SER A 7 2.76 14.23 -10.27
N SER A 8 2.23 14.26 -11.50
CA SER A 8 1.04 15.07 -11.82
C SER A 8 -0.26 14.60 -11.13
N ASP A 9 -0.26 13.43 -10.51
CA ASP A 9 -1.40 12.89 -9.76
C ASP A 9 -1.35 13.21 -8.26
N ALA A 10 -0.28 13.85 -7.78
CA ALA A 10 -0.10 14.18 -6.38
C ALA A 10 -1.31 14.93 -5.77
N PRO A 11 -1.90 15.95 -6.40
CA PRO A 11 -3.08 16.64 -5.86
C PRO A 11 -4.32 15.73 -5.75
N ARG A 12 -4.49 14.78 -6.69
CA ARG A 12 -5.60 13.81 -6.67
C ARG A 12 -5.43 12.82 -5.53
N TYR A 13 -4.20 12.32 -5.36
CA TYR A 13 -3.88 11.39 -4.28
C TYR A 13 -4.03 12.05 -2.92
N ALA A 14 -3.54 13.28 -2.73
CA ALA A 14 -3.67 14.00 -1.45
C ALA A 14 -5.14 14.17 -1.04
N ARG A 15 -6.05 14.46 -1.98
CA ARG A 15 -7.49 14.51 -1.71
C ARG A 15 -8.05 13.17 -1.25
N LEU A 16 -7.68 12.08 -1.92
CA LEU A 16 -8.08 10.73 -1.48
C LEU A 16 -7.45 10.40 -0.13
N ARG A 17 -6.15 10.72 0.07
CA ARG A 17 -5.43 10.44 1.32
C ARG A 17 -6.10 11.08 2.53
N LEU A 18 -6.57 12.31 2.41
CA LEU A 18 -7.32 12.96 3.49
C LEU A 18 -8.60 12.17 3.82
N ARG A 19 -9.36 11.72 2.82
CA ARG A 19 -10.56 10.89 3.04
C ARG A 19 -10.21 9.56 3.71
N MET A 20 -9.12 8.91 3.31
CA MET A 20 -8.63 7.67 3.93
C MET A 20 -8.39 7.84 5.42
N LEU A 21 -7.67 8.90 5.81
CA LEU A 21 -7.32 9.18 7.21
C LEU A 21 -8.57 9.49 8.05
N LEU A 22 -9.58 10.11 7.47
CA LEU A 22 -10.85 10.44 8.14
C LEU A 22 -11.81 9.24 8.23
N ASP A 23 -11.86 8.40 7.17
CA ASP A 23 -12.77 7.22 7.14
C ASP A 23 -12.28 6.07 8.04
N ALA A 24 -10.97 5.85 8.08
CA ALA A 24 -10.40 4.71 8.78
C ALA A 24 -9.12 5.09 9.55
N PRO A 25 -9.19 6.01 10.54
CA PRO A 25 -8.01 6.46 11.28
C PRO A 25 -7.23 5.31 11.92
N TRP A 26 -7.91 4.25 12.31
CA TRP A 26 -7.33 3.03 12.90
C TRP A 26 -6.52 2.16 11.92
N ALA A 27 -6.59 2.44 10.61
CA ALA A 27 -5.90 1.65 9.58
C ALA A 27 -4.55 2.24 9.18
N PHE A 28 -4.20 3.43 9.68
CA PHE A 28 -3.01 4.16 9.25
C PHE A 28 -2.24 4.68 10.46
N GLY A 29 -0.91 4.55 10.41
CA GLY A 29 -0.02 5.08 11.46
C GLY A 29 0.19 6.60 11.42
N ALA A 30 -0.43 7.30 10.48
CA ALA A 30 -0.39 8.76 10.37
C ALA A 30 -1.78 9.37 10.55
N SER A 31 -1.84 10.61 10.98
CA SER A 31 -3.05 11.42 11.11
C SER A 31 -3.01 12.61 10.15
N PRO A 32 -4.13 13.30 9.89
CA PRO A 32 -4.16 14.45 8.96
C PRO A 32 -3.12 15.53 9.28
N GLU A 33 -2.75 15.69 10.55
CA GLU A 33 -1.83 16.74 11.02
C GLU A 33 -0.37 16.46 10.67
N ASN A 34 0.00 15.19 10.43
CA ASN A 34 1.40 14.80 10.25
C ASN A 34 1.67 13.92 9.01
N ASP A 35 0.64 13.66 8.20
CA ASP A 35 0.76 12.77 7.03
C ASP A 35 1.48 13.45 5.86
N LYS A 36 2.63 12.90 5.49
CA LYS A 36 3.42 13.36 4.33
C LYS A 36 2.69 13.15 2.99
N GLY A 37 1.72 12.28 2.95
CA GLY A 37 0.86 12.05 1.79
C GLY A 37 -0.13 13.20 1.50
N LEU A 38 -0.19 14.22 2.36
CA LEU A 38 -0.93 15.47 2.16
C LEU A 38 -0.01 16.62 1.66
N ASP A 39 1.31 16.45 1.73
CA ASP A 39 2.27 17.40 1.17
C ASP A 39 2.49 17.10 -0.32
N ILE A 40 1.98 17.99 -1.17
CA ILE A 40 2.05 17.84 -2.63
C ILE A 40 3.49 17.77 -3.12
N ALA A 41 4.38 18.65 -2.63
CA ALA A 41 5.77 18.69 -3.08
C ALA A 41 6.53 17.42 -2.68
N HIS A 42 6.25 16.90 -1.46
CA HIS A 42 6.79 15.61 -1.03
C HIS A 42 6.30 14.46 -1.91
N LEU A 43 5.00 14.42 -2.23
CA LEU A 43 4.39 13.40 -3.08
C LEU A 43 4.95 13.43 -4.51
N GLU A 44 5.08 14.61 -5.12
CA GLU A 44 5.64 14.77 -6.46
C GLU A 44 7.04 14.16 -6.55
N LYS A 45 7.87 14.44 -5.53
CA LYS A 45 9.22 13.88 -5.43
C LYS A 45 9.20 12.36 -5.22
N ALA A 46 8.33 11.86 -4.32
CA ALA A 46 8.23 10.44 -4.04
C ALA A 46 7.73 9.66 -5.26
N LEU A 47 6.74 10.19 -5.99
CA LEU A 47 6.19 9.55 -7.20
C LEU A 47 7.17 9.56 -8.39
N ALA A 48 8.23 10.36 -8.34
CA ALA A 48 9.32 10.36 -9.32
C ALA A 48 10.41 9.32 -8.99
N ASP A 49 10.39 8.70 -7.81
CA ASP A 49 11.35 7.70 -7.37
C ASP A 49 10.97 6.31 -7.89
N ASP A 50 11.90 5.59 -8.53
CA ASP A 50 11.66 4.23 -9.04
C ASP A 50 11.49 3.18 -7.92
N ALA A 51 11.98 3.48 -6.70
CA ALA A 51 11.80 2.63 -5.53
C ALA A 51 10.42 2.81 -4.86
N TYR A 52 9.60 3.73 -5.35
CA TYR A 52 8.31 4.09 -4.79
C TYR A 52 7.22 4.07 -5.84
N ALA A 53 6.05 3.56 -5.52
CA ALA A 53 4.90 3.66 -6.41
C ALA A 53 3.59 3.67 -5.61
N ILE A 54 2.58 4.30 -6.19
CA ILE A 54 1.18 4.16 -5.77
C ILE A 54 0.38 3.68 -6.97
N PHE A 55 -0.32 2.57 -6.79
CA PHE A 55 -1.31 2.09 -7.76
C PHE A 55 -2.70 2.53 -7.34
N ALA A 56 -3.52 2.93 -8.31
CA ALA A 56 -4.86 3.43 -8.06
C ALA A 56 -5.88 2.88 -9.05
N MET A 57 -7.14 2.82 -8.60
CA MET A 57 -8.30 2.67 -9.49
C MET A 57 -8.99 4.02 -9.62
N GLU A 58 -9.39 4.34 -10.83
CA GLU A 58 -10.16 5.53 -11.15
C GLU A 58 -11.65 5.21 -11.19
N LEU A 59 -12.46 6.18 -10.80
CA LEU A 59 -13.90 6.10 -10.99
C LEU A 59 -14.18 6.09 -12.51
N PRO A 60 -14.89 5.09 -13.03
CA PRO A 60 -15.24 5.10 -14.44
C PRO A 60 -16.12 6.32 -14.74
N PRO A 61 -15.97 6.97 -15.91
CA PRO A 61 -16.81 8.08 -16.31
C PRO A 61 -18.27 7.62 -16.32
N LEU A 62 -19.17 8.43 -15.76
CA LEU A 62 -20.59 8.15 -15.79
C LEU A 62 -21.06 8.20 -17.24
N ALA A 63 -21.66 7.11 -17.73
CA ALA A 63 -22.23 7.04 -19.07
C ALA A 63 -23.28 8.17 -19.25
N GLY A 64 -23.08 9.05 -20.23
CA GLY A 64 -24.01 10.14 -20.55
C GLY A 64 -23.80 11.47 -19.81
N VAL A 65 -22.82 11.56 -18.90
CA VAL A 65 -22.40 12.85 -18.32
C VAL A 65 -21.15 13.31 -19.07
N ALA A 66 -21.28 14.43 -19.80
CA ALA A 66 -20.09 15.07 -20.37
C ALA A 66 -19.09 15.35 -19.26
N SER A 67 -17.83 14.94 -19.45
CA SER A 67 -16.74 15.19 -18.52
C SER A 67 -16.73 16.67 -18.13
N ARG A 68 -16.67 16.94 -16.83
CA ARG A 68 -16.51 18.31 -16.30
C ARG A 68 -15.16 18.85 -16.76
N GLY A 69 -15.13 19.49 -17.93
CA GLY A 69 -13.93 20.08 -18.52
C GLY A 69 -12.97 19.04 -19.12
N GLU A 70 -12.41 19.32 -20.29
CA GLU A 70 -11.50 18.41 -21.04
C GLU A 70 -10.18 18.08 -20.31
N HIS A 71 -9.96 18.55 -19.06
CA HIS A 71 -8.70 18.44 -18.33
C HIS A 71 -8.81 17.82 -16.93
N GLU A 72 -10.00 17.48 -16.43
CA GLU A 72 -10.12 16.92 -15.10
C GLU A 72 -10.04 15.38 -15.14
N LYS A 73 -8.92 14.85 -14.63
CA LYS A 73 -8.72 13.40 -14.49
C LYS A 73 -9.78 12.80 -13.54
N PRO A 74 -10.24 11.55 -13.75
CA PRO A 74 -11.23 10.89 -12.90
C PRO A 74 -10.79 10.83 -11.43
N GLU A 75 -11.73 10.77 -10.49
CA GLU A 75 -11.41 10.58 -9.08
C GLU A 75 -10.80 9.20 -8.81
N LEU A 76 -9.92 9.15 -7.82
CA LEU A 76 -9.35 7.90 -7.32
C LEU A 76 -10.30 7.29 -6.30
N ILE A 77 -10.58 5.99 -6.45
CA ILE A 77 -11.51 5.24 -5.58
C ILE A 77 -10.85 4.10 -4.81
N ALA A 78 -9.67 3.66 -5.21
CA ALA A 78 -8.87 2.69 -4.48
C ALA A 78 -7.40 2.93 -4.73
N VAL A 79 -6.56 2.64 -3.74
CA VAL A 79 -5.10 2.79 -3.83
C VAL A 79 -4.37 1.71 -3.03
N ALA A 80 -3.13 1.45 -3.42
CA ALA A 80 -2.11 0.76 -2.65
C ALA A 80 -0.75 1.39 -2.97
N GLY A 81 -0.01 1.79 -1.94
CA GLY A 81 1.37 2.22 -2.04
C GLY A 81 2.32 1.04 -1.88
N ILE A 82 3.49 1.12 -2.52
CA ILE A 82 4.59 0.20 -2.33
C ILE A 82 5.91 0.96 -2.35
N VAL A 83 6.84 0.55 -1.49
CA VAL A 83 8.19 1.08 -1.42
C VAL A 83 9.20 -0.06 -1.34
N ARG A 84 10.26 0.01 -2.17
CA ARG A 84 11.41 -0.86 -2.07
C ARG A 84 12.33 -0.39 -0.96
N GLN A 85 12.83 -1.32 -0.14
CA GLN A 85 13.83 -1.00 0.85
C GLN A 85 15.19 -0.74 0.18
N THR A 86 15.76 0.44 0.42
CA THR A 86 17.03 0.86 -0.21
C THR A 86 18.26 0.60 0.65
N SER A 87 18.07 0.31 1.95
CA SER A 87 19.17 -0.05 2.84
C SER A 87 19.83 -1.36 2.38
N PRO A 88 21.17 -1.46 2.34
CA PRO A 88 21.87 -2.65 1.86
C PRO A 88 21.49 -3.96 2.54
N LYS A 89 21.10 -3.92 3.82
CA LYS A 89 20.67 -5.12 4.57
C LYS A 89 19.23 -5.53 4.30
N TYR A 90 18.40 -4.63 3.75
CA TYR A 90 16.96 -4.83 3.54
C TYR A 90 16.56 -4.76 2.06
N HIS A 91 17.50 -4.59 1.13
CA HIS A 91 17.24 -4.40 -0.31
C HIS A 91 16.43 -5.55 -0.96
N HIS A 92 16.37 -6.71 -0.30
CA HIS A 92 15.60 -7.88 -0.73
C HIS A 92 14.13 -7.82 -0.30
N ARG A 93 13.69 -6.72 0.28
CA ARG A 93 12.33 -6.51 0.78
C ARG A 93 11.68 -5.28 0.16
N ALA A 94 10.37 -5.34 0.05
CA ALA A 94 9.52 -4.20 -0.25
C ALA A 94 8.38 -4.15 0.78
N SER A 95 7.74 -3.00 0.94
CA SER A 95 6.63 -2.85 1.88
C SER A 95 5.43 -2.25 1.17
N ILE A 96 4.26 -2.90 1.27
CA ILE A 96 2.97 -2.34 0.87
C ILE A 96 2.41 -1.55 2.04
N TRP A 97 1.85 -0.38 1.74
CA TRP A 97 1.27 0.53 2.71
C TRP A 97 0.07 1.27 2.12
N GLY A 98 -0.74 1.91 2.96
CA GLY A 98 -1.78 2.83 2.52
C GLY A 98 -2.84 2.20 1.61
N VAL A 99 -3.18 0.92 1.84
CA VAL A 99 -4.23 0.24 1.07
C VAL A 99 -5.59 0.76 1.51
N PHE A 100 -6.36 1.25 0.54
CA PHE A 100 -7.69 1.79 0.79
C PHE A 100 -8.61 1.58 -0.40
N VAL A 101 -9.90 1.42 -0.11
CA VAL A 101 -10.98 1.45 -1.08
C VAL A 101 -12.09 2.32 -0.50
N GLU A 102 -12.56 3.29 -1.27
CA GLU A 102 -13.71 4.12 -0.92
C GLU A 102 -14.90 3.26 -0.48
N PRO A 103 -15.60 3.60 0.62
CA PRO A 103 -16.68 2.77 1.17
C PRO A 103 -17.71 2.32 0.13
N ALA A 104 -18.16 3.23 -0.75
CA ALA A 104 -19.13 2.95 -1.79
C ALA A 104 -18.65 1.95 -2.86
N HIS A 105 -17.35 1.66 -2.91
CA HIS A 105 -16.72 0.81 -3.92
C HIS A 105 -16.10 -0.47 -3.33
N ARG A 106 -16.30 -0.74 -2.04
CA ARG A 106 -15.85 -1.97 -1.38
C ARG A 106 -16.58 -3.20 -1.91
N GLY A 107 -15.97 -4.38 -1.78
CA GLY A 107 -16.55 -5.65 -2.25
C GLY A 107 -16.49 -5.90 -3.77
N GLN A 108 -15.98 -4.94 -4.56
CA GLN A 108 -15.92 -5.02 -6.03
C GLN A 108 -14.56 -5.50 -6.58
N GLY A 109 -13.65 -5.96 -5.72
CA GLY A 109 -12.34 -6.46 -6.12
C GLY A 109 -11.26 -5.39 -6.34
N PHE A 110 -11.57 -4.11 -6.16
CA PHE A 110 -10.60 -3.03 -6.42
C PHE A 110 -9.38 -3.07 -5.49
N GLY A 111 -9.57 -3.41 -4.21
CA GLY A 111 -8.45 -3.60 -3.28
C GLY A 111 -7.50 -4.70 -3.73
N ARG A 112 -8.05 -5.83 -4.21
CA ARG A 112 -7.25 -6.92 -4.76
C ARG A 112 -6.46 -6.47 -5.99
N ALA A 113 -7.09 -5.70 -6.87
CA ALA A 113 -6.46 -5.23 -8.10
C ALA A 113 -5.25 -4.32 -7.82
N VAL A 114 -5.38 -3.33 -6.93
CA VAL A 114 -4.27 -2.40 -6.62
C VAL A 114 -3.15 -3.09 -5.85
N VAL A 115 -3.45 -4.00 -4.91
CA VAL A 115 -2.43 -4.78 -4.18
C VAL A 115 -1.71 -5.74 -5.12
N ALA A 116 -2.41 -6.42 -6.04
CA ALA A 116 -1.79 -7.29 -7.04
C ALA A 116 -0.83 -6.51 -7.94
N ALA A 117 -1.21 -5.30 -8.41
CA ALA A 117 -0.33 -4.45 -9.21
C ALA A 117 0.94 -4.02 -8.44
N ALA A 118 0.82 -3.76 -7.13
CA ALA A 118 1.97 -3.47 -6.27
C ALA A 118 2.90 -4.70 -6.13
N ILE A 119 2.34 -5.90 -5.96
CA ILE A 119 3.11 -7.15 -5.92
C ILE A 119 3.82 -7.41 -7.26
N ASP A 120 3.15 -7.16 -8.39
CA ASP A 120 3.75 -7.36 -9.72
C ASP A 120 4.92 -6.39 -9.95
N LEU A 121 4.82 -5.15 -9.47
CA LEU A 121 5.97 -4.23 -9.48
C LEU A 121 7.11 -4.76 -8.62
N ALA A 122 6.84 -5.26 -7.39
CA ALA A 122 7.87 -5.84 -6.53
C ALA A 122 8.60 -7.01 -7.19
N ARG A 123 7.88 -7.86 -7.94
CA ARG A 123 8.48 -8.95 -8.74
C ARG A 123 9.43 -8.46 -9.83
N SER A 124 9.20 -7.27 -10.35
CA SER A 124 10.07 -6.67 -11.38
C SER A 124 11.35 -6.05 -10.81
N TRP A 125 11.41 -5.77 -9.52
CA TRP A 125 12.59 -5.21 -8.88
C TRP A 125 13.68 -6.25 -8.66
N PRO A 126 14.87 -6.07 -9.23
CA PRO A 126 15.96 -7.03 -9.07
C PRO A 126 16.31 -7.25 -7.59
N GLY A 127 16.35 -8.52 -7.17
CA GLY A 127 16.76 -8.91 -5.83
C GLY A 127 15.72 -8.70 -4.71
N VAL A 128 14.49 -8.31 -5.04
CA VAL A 128 13.39 -8.28 -4.07
C VAL A 128 12.78 -9.68 -3.98
N ASP A 129 12.86 -10.28 -2.80
CA ASP A 129 12.39 -11.64 -2.51
C ASP A 129 11.13 -11.66 -1.65
N TYR A 130 10.85 -10.55 -0.92
CA TYR A 130 9.74 -10.47 0.02
C TYR A 130 8.98 -9.15 -0.10
N VAL A 131 7.67 -9.23 0.12
CA VAL A 131 6.79 -8.08 0.30
C VAL A 131 6.15 -8.17 1.69
N ASP A 132 6.26 -7.10 2.46
CA ASP A 132 5.73 -7.00 3.82
C ASP A 132 4.59 -6.01 3.88
N LEU A 133 3.70 -6.19 4.85
CA LEU A 133 2.67 -5.22 5.22
C LEU A 133 2.23 -5.42 6.66
N GLY A 134 1.58 -4.40 7.22
CA GLY A 134 0.85 -4.47 8.48
C GLY A 134 -0.65 -4.32 8.26
N ALA A 135 -1.43 -4.93 9.12
CA ALA A 135 -2.89 -4.83 9.14
C ALA A 135 -3.40 -4.68 10.57
N SER A 136 -4.12 -3.59 10.84
CA SER A 136 -4.78 -3.39 12.13
C SER A 136 -5.75 -4.55 12.45
N GLU A 137 -5.92 -4.87 13.72
CA GLU A 137 -6.87 -5.90 14.16
C GLU A 137 -8.31 -5.61 13.69
N ARG A 138 -8.66 -4.36 13.38
CA ARG A 138 -9.97 -3.98 12.83
C ARG A 138 -10.10 -4.23 11.34
N ALA A 139 -9.01 -4.57 10.65
CA ALA A 139 -8.95 -4.70 9.19
C ALA A 139 -9.21 -6.13 8.72
N ASP A 140 -10.19 -6.86 9.26
CA ASP A 140 -10.46 -8.26 8.89
C ASP A 140 -10.64 -8.49 7.39
N ALA A 141 -11.31 -7.58 6.70
CA ALA A 141 -11.51 -7.69 5.25
C ALA A 141 -10.18 -7.55 4.49
N ALA A 142 -9.30 -6.65 4.94
CA ALA A 142 -7.97 -6.46 4.35
C ALA A 142 -7.07 -7.67 4.65
N ARG A 143 -7.09 -8.20 5.89
CA ARG A 143 -6.34 -9.40 6.25
C ARG A 143 -6.72 -10.60 5.38
N ARG A 144 -8.04 -10.88 5.22
CA ARG A 144 -8.51 -11.95 4.31
C ARG A 144 -8.10 -11.73 2.87
N LEU A 145 -8.09 -10.48 2.40
CA LEU A 145 -7.57 -10.13 1.08
C LEU A 145 -6.09 -10.50 0.95
N TYR A 146 -5.24 -10.12 1.91
CA TYR A 146 -3.82 -10.41 1.88
C TYR A 146 -3.54 -11.91 1.96
N GLU A 147 -4.23 -12.65 2.84
CA GLU A 147 -4.17 -14.11 2.91
C GLU A 147 -4.51 -14.75 1.54
N SER A 148 -5.55 -14.26 0.86
CA SER A 148 -5.95 -14.75 -0.47
C SER A 148 -4.95 -14.43 -1.60
N LEU A 149 -4.01 -13.51 -1.35
CA LEU A 149 -2.89 -13.17 -2.23
C LEU A 149 -1.60 -13.90 -1.86
N GLY A 150 -1.64 -14.74 -0.80
CA GLY A 150 -0.53 -15.56 -0.35
C GLY A 150 0.33 -14.94 0.75
N PHE A 151 -0.09 -13.85 1.34
CA PHE A 151 0.58 -13.33 2.54
C PHE A 151 0.34 -14.25 3.73
N VAL A 152 1.37 -14.43 4.54
CA VAL A 152 1.35 -15.20 5.77
C VAL A 152 1.64 -14.29 6.96
N ALA A 153 0.79 -14.35 7.99
CA ALA A 153 1.05 -13.66 9.24
C ALA A 153 2.24 -14.30 9.97
N TRP A 154 3.17 -13.46 10.45
CA TRP A 154 4.35 -13.92 11.16
C TRP A 154 4.52 -13.28 12.53
N GLY A 155 3.79 -12.19 12.83
CA GLY A 155 3.85 -11.50 14.10
C GLY A 155 2.61 -10.68 14.38
N ARG A 156 2.36 -10.42 15.66
CA ARG A 156 1.35 -9.49 16.16
C ARG A 156 2.05 -8.50 17.09
N GLU A 157 1.92 -7.23 16.79
CA GLU A 157 2.40 -6.13 17.62
C GLU A 157 1.26 -5.68 18.52
N PRO A 158 1.36 -5.91 19.83
CA PRO A 158 0.31 -5.48 20.74
C PRO A 158 0.33 -3.96 20.87
N GLU A 159 -0.87 -3.36 20.95
CA GLU A 159 -1.05 -1.92 21.17
C GLU A 159 -0.26 -1.03 20.18
N ALA A 160 -0.13 -1.46 18.92
CA ALA A 160 0.69 -0.81 17.89
C ALA A 160 0.24 0.62 17.58
N THR A 161 -1.05 0.93 17.71
CA THR A 161 -1.62 2.27 17.49
C THR A 161 -2.59 2.65 18.59
N GLU A 162 -2.64 3.95 18.92
CA GLU A 162 -3.62 4.51 19.87
C GLU A 162 -4.43 5.62 19.18
N ILE A 163 -5.77 5.54 19.28
CA ILE A 163 -6.70 6.49 18.69
C ILE A 163 -7.80 6.75 19.70
N ASP A 164 -8.00 8.01 20.07
CA ASP A 164 -9.00 8.43 21.05
C ASP A 164 -8.91 7.64 22.38
N GLY A 165 -7.69 7.36 22.83
CA GLY A 165 -7.41 6.60 24.06
C GLY A 165 -7.66 5.09 23.96
N ARG A 166 -8.00 4.58 22.77
CA ARG A 166 -8.14 3.14 22.52
C ARG A 166 -6.96 2.62 21.72
N ARG A 167 -6.37 1.53 22.16
CA ARG A 167 -5.23 0.87 21.53
C ARG A 167 -5.67 -0.28 20.66
N TYR A 168 -4.94 -0.49 19.59
CA TYR A 168 -5.20 -1.50 18.57
C TYR A 168 -3.92 -2.25 18.24
N ASP A 169 -4.03 -3.57 18.13
CA ASP A 169 -2.93 -4.40 17.68
C ASP A 169 -2.76 -4.34 16.17
N GLU A 170 -1.55 -4.63 15.71
CA GLU A 170 -1.23 -4.79 14.29
C GLU A 170 -0.72 -6.20 14.01
N THR A 171 -1.23 -6.82 12.95
CA THR A 171 -0.72 -8.09 12.43
C THR A 171 0.26 -7.81 11.30
N HIS A 172 1.51 -8.26 11.47
CA HIS A 172 2.54 -8.20 10.44
C HIS A 172 2.47 -9.43 9.54
N MET A 173 2.46 -9.20 8.24
CA MET A 173 2.34 -10.25 7.24
C MET A 173 3.43 -10.12 6.18
N THR A 174 3.85 -11.24 5.60
CA THR A 174 4.85 -11.29 4.54
C THR A 174 4.38 -12.18 3.40
N LEU A 175 4.73 -11.81 2.18
CA LEU A 175 4.61 -12.62 0.97
C LEU A 175 6.01 -12.91 0.44
N ARG A 176 6.37 -14.18 0.31
CA ARG A 176 7.57 -14.57 -0.41
C ARG A 176 7.27 -14.57 -1.92
N LEU A 177 8.00 -13.75 -2.66
CA LEU A 177 7.92 -13.77 -4.11
C LEU A 177 8.64 -15.03 -4.62
N ALA A 178 8.00 -15.77 -5.55
CA ALA A 178 8.63 -16.93 -6.16
C ALA A 178 9.84 -16.46 -7.00
N GLY A 179 11.04 -16.62 -6.44
CA GLY A 179 12.30 -16.54 -7.15
C GLY A 179 12.95 -17.92 -7.19
N PRO A 180 14.02 -18.15 -7.99
CA PRO A 180 14.76 -19.40 -7.92
C PRO A 180 15.16 -19.63 -6.46
N CYS A 181 14.91 -20.85 -5.95
CA CYS A 181 15.41 -21.28 -4.64
C CYS A 181 16.88 -20.93 -4.57
N ARG A 182 17.23 -19.96 -3.75
CA ARG A 182 18.62 -19.84 -3.31
C ARG A 182 18.80 -20.99 -2.36
N ASP A 183 19.47 -22.05 -2.83
CA ASP A 183 19.80 -23.20 -2.02
C ASP A 183 20.40 -22.69 -0.71
N GLY A 184 19.71 -23.04 0.39
CA GLY A 184 20.05 -22.56 1.72
C GLY A 184 21.32 -23.18 2.25
N THR A 185 22.45 -22.73 1.77
CA THR A 185 23.70 -22.80 2.53
C THR A 185 23.72 -21.62 3.49
N HIS A 186 23.00 -21.73 4.58
CA HIS A 186 23.30 -20.93 5.76
C HIS A 186 24.67 -21.40 6.28
N PRO A 187 25.72 -20.58 6.21
CA PRO A 187 26.90 -20.85 7.02
C PRO A 187 26.42 -20.80 8.48
N SER A 188 26.60 -21.88 9.19
CA SER A 188 26.38 -21.94 10.62
C SER A 188 27.37 -20.96 11.28
N HIS A 189 26.93 -19.74 11.52
CA HIS A 189 27.66 -18.79 12.34
C HIS A 189 27.30 -19.08 13.78
N SER A 190 28.22 -19.74 14.48
CA SER A 190 28.26 -19.75 15.95
C SER A 190 28.32 -18.28 16.39
N VAL A 191 27.25 -17.82 16.98
CA VAL A 191 27.26 -16.56 17.73
C VAL A 191 27.81 -16.90 19.12
N ILE A 192 28.98 -16.32 19.43
CA ILE A 192 29.53 -16.27 20.78
C ILE A 192 28.82 -15.18 21.55
#